data_2bfb0df57029c7c36fe87824a89b8185
#
_entry.id   2bfb0df57029c7c36fe87824a89b8185
#
_cell.length_a   1.000
_cell.length_b   1.000
_cell.length_c   1.000
_cell.angle_alpha   90.00
_cell.angle_beta   90.00
_cell.angle_gamma   90.00
#
_symmetry.space_group_name_H-M   'P 1'
#
loop_
_entity.id
_entity.type
_entity.pdbx_description
1 polymer ?
#
loop_
_entity_poly.entity_id
_entity_poly.type
_entity_poly.pdbx_seq_one_letter_code
_entity_poly.pdbx_strand_id
1 'polypeptide(L)'
;MVAAQPKASATAADPIGDYCSARGGSRPIRKILIANNGMAATKSILSMRQWAYMELGDEKLIEFVAMATPEDLNANAEFIRLADSFVEVPAGGNKNNYANVDLIIKTAVENGVDAVWPGWGHASENPALPNGLDKAGIKFIGPRGPIMYALGDKIAANILAQTAGVSFQPRAPNCSVFSATSI
;
A
#
# COMPACT_ATOMS: atom_id res chain seq x y z
N MET A 1 17.54 11.79 -56.37
CA MET A 1 16.51 11.37 -55.42
C MET A 1 17.20 10.80 -54.19
N VAL A 2 17.30 11.56 -53.12
CA VAL A 2 17.87 11.10 -51.83
C VAL A 2 16.73 10.56 -51.02
N ALA A 3 16.72 9.25 -50.76
CA ALA A 3 15.71 8.60 -49.92
C ALA A 3 15.86 9.08 -48.47
N ALA A 4 14.80 9.68 -47.96
CA ALA A 4 14.71 10.03 -46.53
C ALA A 4 14.64 8.76 -45.70
N GLN A 5 15.62 8.56 -44.83
CA GLN A 5 15.57 7.51 -43.79
C GLN A 5 14.47 7.83 -42.80
N PRO A 6 13.66 6.86 -42.35
CA PRO A 6 12.66 7.07 -41.34
C PRO A 6 13.40 7.36 -40.00
N LYS A 7 13.11 8.51 -39.41
CA LYS A 7 13.50 8.82 -38.03
C LYS A 7 12.88 7.75 -37.12
N ALA A 8 13.72 6.95 -36.50
CA ALA A 8 13.30 6.10 -35.38
C ALA A 8 12.63 6.98 -34.31
N SER A 9 11.37 6.71 -34.02
CA SER A 9 10.69 7.35 -32.91
C SER A 9 11.45 6.98 -31.64
N ALA A 10 12.08 7.95 -31.00
CA ALA A 10 12.62 7.73 -29.65
C ALA A 10 11.44 7.31 -28.77
N THR A 11 11.42 6.05 -28.33
CA THR A 11 10.54 5.60 -27.26
C THR A 11 10.82 6.48 -26.05
N ALA A 12 9.78 7.16 -25.54
CA ALA A 12 9.91 7.98 -24.35
C ALA A 12 10.54 7.11 -23.24
N ALA A 13 11.56 7.63 -22.56
CA ALA A 13 12.20 6.94 -21.45
C ALA A 13 11.16 6.56 -20.40
N ASP A 14 11.18 5.31 -19.92
CA ASP A 14 10.30 4.80 -18.86
C ASP A 14 11.13 4.48 -17.58
N PRO A 15 11.51 5.49 -16.81
CA PRO A 15 12.41 5.32 -15.67
C PRO A 15 11.90 4.31 -14.63
N ILE A 16 10.58 4.26 -14.40
CA ILE A 16 9.97 3.31 -13.45
C ILE A 16 10.02 1.88 -14.01
N GLY A 17 9.71 1.69 -15.28
CA GLY A 17 9.79 0.40 -15.95
C GLY A 17 11.21 -0.14 -15.98
N ASP A 18 12.19 0.69 -16.33
CA ASP A 18 13.60 0.36 -16.36
C ASP A 18 14.12 -0.01 -14.96
N TYR A 19 13.78 0.80 -13.95
CA TYR A 19 14.13 0.52 -12.55
C TYR A 19 13.52 -0.78 -12.05
N CYS A 20 12.24 -1.01 -12.35
CA CYS A 20 11.53 -2.24 -11.98
C CYS A 20 12.21 -3.46 -12.59
N SER A 21 12.50 -3.42 -13.89
CA SER A 21 13.14 -4.52 -14.64
C SER A 21 14.55 -4.79 -14.16
N ALA A 22 15.34 -3.75 -13.91
CA ALA A 22 16.72 -3.86 -13.42
C ALA A 22 16.81 -4.54 -12.02
N ARG A 23 15.71 -4.49 -11.26
CA ARG A 23 15.59 -5.16 -9.94
C ARG A 23 14.82 -6.47 -9.97
N GLY A 24 14.58 -7.02 -11.14
CA GLY A 24 13.86 -8.29 -11.33
C GLY A 24 12.35 -8.21 -11.09
N GLY A 25 11.80 -7.00 -11.05
CA GLY A 25 10.37 -6.77 -11.00
C GLY A 25 9.70 -7.04 -12.35
N SER A 26 8.48 -7.53 -12.30
CA SER A 26 7.69 -7.83 -13.51
C SER A 26 6.61 -6.79 -13.81
N ARG A 27 6.31 -5.91 -12.85
CA ARG A 27 5.24 -4.93 -12.97
C ARG A 27 5.60 -3.61 -12.30
N PRO A 28 5.82 -2.55 -13.09
CA PRO A 28 6.06 -1.22 -12.55
C PRO A 28 4.80 -0.66 -11.89
N ILE A 29 4.96 0.10 -10.81
CA ILE A 29 3.90 0.81 -10.09
C ILE A 29 4.05 2.29 -10.41
N ARG A 30 3.08 2.86 -11.12
CA ARG A 30 3.08 4.27 -11.53
C ARG A 30 1.99 5.09 -10.87
N LYS A 31 0.92 4.42 -10.41
CA LYS A 31 -0.23 5.07 -9.79
C LYS A 31 -0.64 4.36 -8.53
N ILE A 32 -0.74 5.09 -7.42
CA ILE A 32 -0.98 4.53 -6.08
C ILE A 32 -2.21 5.22 -5.46
N LEU A 33 -3.18 4.41 -4.99
CA LEU A 33 -4.24 4.90 -4.12
C LEU A 33 -3.74 4.97 -2.68
N ILE A 34 -3.87 6.13 -2.07
CA ILE A 34 -3.62 6.37 -0.64
C ILE A 34 -4.92 6.15 0.12
N ALA A 35 -5.08 4.95 0.69
CA ALA A 35 -6.27 4.55 1.45
C ALA A 35 -6.07 4.79 2.97
N ASN A 36 -5.62 5.98 3.32
CA ASN A 36 -5.36 6.45 4.67
C ASN A 36 -5.43 7.97 4.70
N ASN A 37 -5.42 8.58 5.88
CA ASN A 37 -5.52 10.01 6.07
C ASN A 37 -4.46 10.58 7.01
N GLY A 38 -4.54 11.86 7.27
CA GLY A 38 -3.71 12.58 8.23
C GLY A 38 -2.21 12.47 7.98
N MET A 39 -1.43 12.44 9.05
CA MET A 39 0.03 12.44 8.98
C MET A 39 0.61 11.17 8.36
N ALA A 40 -0.05 10.03 8.48
CA ALA A 40 0.40 8.81 7.84
C ALA A 40 0.38 8.94 6.31
N ALA A 41 -0.72 9.44 5.75
CA ALA A 41 -0.85 9.71 4.31
C ALA A 41 0.16 10.77 3.85
N THR A 42 0.27 11.88 4.57
CA THR A 42 1.25 12.95 4.29
C THR A 42 2.67 12.40 4.20
N LYS A 43 3.13 11.69 5.23
CA LYS A 43 4.50 11.16 5.27
C LYS A 43 4.76 10.10 4.20
N SER A 44 3.78 9.27 3.87
CA SER A 44 3.94 8.25 2.83
C SER A 44 4.15 8.88 1.45
N ILE A 45 3.35 9.88 1.09
CA ILE A 45 3.50 10.60 -0.18
C ILE A 45 4.87 11.27 -0.25
N LEU A 46 5.25 12.03 0.78
CA LEU A 46 6.55 12.71 0.83
C LEU A 46 7.72 11.73 0.73
N SER A 47 7.66 10.63 1.45
CA SER A 47 8.72 9.61 1.44
C SER A 47 8.86 8.95 0.06
N MET A 48 7.75 8.61 -0.60
CA MET A 48 7.78 8.03 -1.95
C MET A 48 8.25 9.03 -3.00
N ARG A 49 7.86 10.32 -2.89
CA ARG A 49 8.36 11.39 -3.77
C ARG A 49 9.86 11.58 -3.60
N GLN A 50 10.34 11.65 -2.35
CA GLN A 50 11.77 11.76 -2.06
C GLN A 50 12.54 10.57 -2.63
N TRP A 51 12.03 9.36 -2.45
CA TRP A 51 12.63 8.17 -3.04
C TRP A 51 12.69 8.25 -4.58
N ALA A 52 11.58 8.63 -5.23
CA ALA A 52 11.53 8.76 -6.69
C ALA A 52 12.54 9.81 -7.20
N TYR A 53 12.67 10.92 -6.49
CA TYR A 53 13.67 11.94 -6.83
C TYR A 53 15.10 11.40 -6.69
N MET A 54 15.41 10.74 -5.58
CA MET A 54 16.76 10.22 -5.29
C MET A 54 17.18 9.09 -6.24
N GLU A 55 16.27 8.18 -6.57
CA GLU A 55 16.58 6.98 -7.37
C GLU A 55 16.35 7.18 -8.88
N LEU A 56 15.39 8.03 -9.25
CA LEU A 56 14.92 8.18 -10.63
C LEU A 56 15.08 9.61 -11.18
N GLY A 57 15.44 10.57 -10.34
CA GLY A 57 15.68 11.97 -10.73
C GLY A 57 14.43 12.84 -10.85
N ASP A 58 13.23 12.28 -10.65
CA ASP A 58 11.97 13.02 -10.73
C ASP A 58 10.97 12.52 -9.68
N GLU A 59 10.52 13.43 -8.82
CA GLU A 59 9.55 13.14 -7.76
C GLU A 59 8.12 12.88 -8.26
N LYS A 60 7.81 13.25 -9.50
CA LYS A 60 6.47 13.19 -10.09
C LYS A 60 6.20 11.93 -10.94
N LEU A 61 7.15 11.01 -11.00
CA LEU A 61 7.00 9.77 -11.76
C LEU A 61 5.91 8.85 -11.23
N ILE A 62 5.61 8.93 -9.91
CA ILE A 62 4.52 8.18 -9.29
C ILE A 62 3.34 9.13 -9.04
N GLU A 63 2.17 8.78 -9.60
CA GLU A 63 0.92 9.48 -9.37
C GLU A 63 0.26 8.97 -8.09
N PHE A 64 -0.16 9.90 -7.22
CA PHE A 64 -0.89 9.60 -5.99
C PHE A 64 -2.34 10.06 -6.09
N VAL A 65 -3.27 9.12 -5.86
CA VAL A 65 -4.70 9.40 -5.70
C VAL A 65 -5.04 9.27 -4.23
N ALA A 66 -5.49 10.32 -3.58
CA ALA A 66 -5.89 10.28 -2.17
C ALA A 66 -7.39 10.00 -2.03
N MET A 67 -7.78 9.07 -1.17
CA MET A 67 -9.15 9.06 -0.66
C MET A 67 -9.31 10.23 0.30
N ALA A 68 -10.40 10.97 0.21
CA ALA A 68 -10.67 12.13 1.05
C ALA A 68 -12.12 12.16 1.52
N THR A 69 -12.34 12.29 2.82
CA THR A 69 -13.69 12.52 3.37
C THR A 69 -14.03 14.01 3.30
N PRO A 70 -15.31 14.38 3.37
CA PRO A 70 -15.72 15.79 3.49
C PRO A 70 -15.05 16.50 4.67
N GLU A 71 -14.80 15.81 5.77
CA GLU A 71 -14.10 16.35 6.94
C GLU A 71 -12.64 16.69 6.61
N ASP A 72 -11.94 15.81 5.89
CA ASP A 72 -10.56 16.03 5.44
C ASP A 72 -10.47 17.21 4.44
N LEU A 73 -11.45 17.31 3.54
CA LEU A 73 -11.56 18.41 2.57
C LEU A 73 -11.81 19.75 3.28
N ASN A 74 -12.76 19.78 4.22
CA ASN A 74 -13.08 20.98 5.00
C ASN A 74 -11.88 21.43 5.87
N ALA A 75 -11.10 20.49 6.38
CA ALA A 75 -9.88 20.75 7.13
C ALA A 75 -8.71 21.17 6.25
N ASN A 76 -8.87 21.20 4.92
CA ASN A 76 -7.79 21.44 3.96
C ASN A 76 -6.55 20.56 4.24
N ALA A 77 -6.79 19.27 4.45
CA ALA A 77 -5.77 18.33 4.90
C ALA A 77 -4.57 18.28 3.95
N GLU A 78 -3.36 18.24 4.51
CA GLU A 78 -2.12 18.37 3.77
C GLU A 78 -1.91 17.23 2.75
N PHE A 79 -2.26 16.01 3.11
CA PHE A 79 -2.07 14.86 2.23
C PHE A 79 -2.86 14.97 0.92
N ILE A 80 -4.02 15.64 0.93
CA ILE A 80 -4.83 15.88 -0.27
C ILE A 80 -4.12 16.86 -1.20
N ARG A 81 -3.48 17.90 -0.65
CA ARG A 81 -2.71 18.89 -1.42
C ARG A 81 -1.41 18.34 -1.99
N LEU A 82 -0.85 17.32 -1.36
CA LEU A 82 0.37 16.64 -1.81
C LEU A 82 0.09 15.57 -2.87
N ALA A 83 -1.11 15.00 -2.90
CA ALA A 83 -1.52 14.05 -3.91
C ALA A 83 -1.72 14.76 -5.28
N ASP A 84 -1.66 13.99 -6.36
CA ASP A 84 -1.88 14.49 -7.72
C ASP A 84 -3.38 14.62 -8.02
N SER A 85 -4.20 13.78 -7.38
CA SER A 85 -5.65 13.82 -7.43
C SER A 85 -6.26 13.25 -6.15
N PHE A 86 -7.56 13.46 -5.97
CA PHE A 86 -8.29 12.85 -4.85
C PHE A 86 -9.66 12.32 -5.30
N VAL A 87 -10.19 11.39 -4.53
CA VAL A 87 -11.54 10.85 -4.67
C VAL A 87 -12.28 11.08 -3.37
N GLU A 88 -13.42 11.75 -3.45
CA GLU A 88 -14.28 11.95 -2.30
C GLU A 88 -14.94 10.62 -1.90
N VAL A 89 -14.86 10.31 -0.61
CA VAL A 89 -15.44 9.11 0.00
C VAL A 89 -16.42 9.50 1.11
N PRO A 90 -17.34 8.61 1.51
CA PRO A 90 -18.38 8.95 2.47
C PRO A 90 -17.84 9.51 3.79
N ALA A 91 -18.57 10.47 4.35
CA ALA A 91 -18.33 11.08 5.65
C ALA A 91 -18.47 10.09 6.82
N GLY A 92 -18.04 10.49 7.99
CA GLY A 92 -18.27 9.83 9.27
C GLY A 92 -17.22 8.79 9.64
N GLY A 93 -17.63 7.76 10.40
CA GLY A 93 -16.69 6.78 10.97
C GLY A 93 -15.93 5.97 9.93
N ASN A 94 -14.72 5.54 10.28
CA ASN A 94 -13.77 4.85 9.39
C ASN A 94 -14.34 3.64 8.64
N LYS A 95 -15.30 2.93 9.21
CA LYS A 95 -16.00 1.82 8.54
C LYS A 95 -16.82 2.23 7.31
N ASN A 96 -17.10 3.51 7.15
CA ASN A 96 -17.77 4.05 5.98
C ASN A 96 -16.79 4.46 4.87
N ASN A 97 -15.52 4.63 5.21
CA ASN A 97 -14.49 5.17 4.32
C ASN A 97 -13.17 4.38 4.42
N TYR A 98 -12.18 4.82 5.21
CA TYR A 98 -10.83 4.26 5.23
C TYR A 98 -10.71 2.81 5.73
N ALA A 99 -11.70 2.29 6.47
CA ALA A 99 -11.76 0.88 6.88
C ALA A 99 -12.78 0.06 6.06
N ASN A 100 -13.39 0.65 5.03
CA ASN A 100 -14.33 -0.02 4.14
C ASN A 100 -13.58 -0.70 3.00
N VAL A 101 -13.33 -2.01 3.13
CA VAL A 101 -12.58 -2.80 2.16
C VAL A 101 -13.20 -2.74 0.76
N ASP A 102 -14.51 -2.90 0.64
CA ASP A 102 -15.20 -2.92 -0.65
C ASP A 102 -15.12 -1.56 -1.34
N LEU A 103 -15.27 -0.48 -0.57
CA LEU A 103 -15.10 0.88 -1.08
C LEU A 103 -13.66 1.13 -1.58
N ILE A 104 -12.66 0.70 -0.82
CA ILE A 104 -11.25 0.87 -1.20
C ILE A 104 -10.98 0.13 -2.52
N ILE A 105 -11.42 -1.12 -2.64
CA ILE A 105 -11.24 -1.93 -3.86
C ILE A 105 -11.95 -1.27 -5.04
N LYS A 106 -13.21 -0.86 -4.86
CA LYS A 106 -13.99 -0.16 -5.88
C LYS A 106 -13.28 1.11 -6.35
N THR A 107 -12.87 1.96 -5.41
CA THR A 107 -12.15 3.20 -5.71
C THR A 107 -10.85 2.93 -6.45
N ALA A 108 -10.10 1.90 -6.06
CA ALA A 108 -8.86 1.51 -6.73
C ALA A 108 -9.08 1.09 -8.18
N VAL A 109 -10.12 0.28 -8.44
CA VAL A 109 -10.48 -0.18 -9.80
C VAL A 109 -10.95 0.98 -10.66
N GLU A 110 -11.86 1.82 -10.16
CA GLU A 110 -12.44 2.96 -10.89
C GLU A 110 -11.38 4.01 -11.28
N ASN A 111 -10.33 4.16 -10.47
CA ASN A 111 -9.24 5.09 -10.75
C ASN A 111 -8.06 4.47 -11.49
N GLY A 112 -8.11 3.19 -11.83
CA GLY A 112 -7.09 2.50 -12.61
C GLY A 112 -5.71 2.52 -11.96
N VAL A 113 -5.64 2.35 -10.61
CA VAL A 113 -4.37 2.38 -9.90
C VAL A 113 -3.63 1.05 -10.00
N ASP A 114 -2.32 1.08 -9.97
CA ASP A 114 -1.47 -0.11 -9.96
C ASP A 114 -1.37 -0.74 -8.58
N ALA A 115 -1.45 0.09 -7.55
CA ALA A 115 -1.29 -0.34 -6.16
C ALA A 115 -2.14 0.48 -5.18
N VAL A 116 -2.39 -0.11 -4.01
CA VAL A 116 -3.04 0.54 -2.86
C VAL A 116 -2.09 0.56 -1.69
N TRP A 117 -1.89 1.75 -1.11
CA TRP A 117 -1.18 1.93 0.14
C TRP A 117 -2.19 2.16 1.28
N PRO A 118 -2.38 1.18 2.19
CA PRO A 118 -3.34 1.28 3.30
C PRO A 118 -2.74 1.95 4.53
N GLY A 119 -1.40 2.04 4.57
CA GLY A 119 -0.65 2.58 5.69
C GLY A 119 -0.80 1.77 6.97
N TRP A 120 -1.11 2.44 8.04
CA TRP A 120 -1.29 1.92 9.39
C TRP A 120 -2.74 2.12 9.87
N GLY A 121 -3.28 1.16 10.64
CA GLY A 121 -4.67 1.20 11.12
C GLY A 121 -5.70 0.98 10.01
N HIS A 122 -6.94 1.36 10.25
CA HIS A 122 -8.05 1.25 9.31
C HIS A 122 -8.19 -0.18 8.71
N ALA A 123 -7.99 -0.34 7.41
CA ALA A 123 -8.07 -1.62 6.70
C ALA A 123 -6.71 -2.32 6.55
N SER A 124 -5.62 -1.77 7.09
CA SER A 124 -4.25 -2.25 6.85
C SER A 124 -3.99 -3.67 7.34
N GLU A 125 -4.73 -4.13 8.36
CA GLU A 125 -4.61 -5.47 8.95
C GLU A 125 -5.75 -6.40 8.55
N ASN A 126 -6.64 -5.98 7.65
CA ASN A 126 -7.75 -6.80 7.18
C ASN A 126 -7.32 -7.64 5.95
N PRO A 127 -7.19 -8.98 6.06
CA PRO A 127 -6.75 -9.84 4.97
C PRO A 127 -7.70 -9.85 3.76
N ALA A 128 -8.95 -9.40 3.91
CA ALA A 128 -9.88 -9.27 2.81
C ALA A 128 -9.42 -8.20 1.80
N LEU A 129 -8.72 -7.15 2.25
CA LEU A 129 -8.23 -6.10 1.37
C LEU A 129 -7.17 -6.60 0.39
N PRO A 130 -6.01 -7.18 0.80
CA PRO A 130 -5.04 -7.71 -0.14
C PRO A 130 -5.62 -8.84 -1.01
N ASN A 131 -6.50 -9.68 -0.49
CA ASN A 131 -7.13 -10.75 -1.27
C ASN A 131 -8.08 -10.20 -2.35
N GLY A 132 -8.83 -9.15 -2.05
CA GLY A 132 -9.72 -8.50 -3.01
C GLY A 132 -8.96 -7.72 -4.08
N LEU A 133 -7.92 -7.00 -3.71
CA LEU A 133 -7.05 -6.28 -4.63
C LEU A 133 -6.30 -7.24 -5.58
N ASP A 134 -5.82 -8.37 -5.08
CA ASP A 134 -5.14 -9.38 -5.91
C ASP A 134 -6.08 -9.94 -7.00
N LYS A 135 -7.35 -10.21 -6.65
CA LYS A 135 -8.38 -10.60 -7.62
C LYS A 135 -8.64 -9.54 -8.69
N ALA A 136 -8.53 -8.27 -8.32
CA ALA A 136 -8.65 -7.13 -9.24
C ALA A 136 -7.35 -6.84 -10.01
N GLY A 137 -6.28 -7.61 -9.77
CA GLY A 137 -4.98 -7.38 -10.39
C GLY A 137 -4.24 -6.15 -9.86
N ILE A 138 -4.61 -5.62 -8.71
CA ILE A 138 -4.01 -4.44 -8.07
C ILE A 138 -3.08 -4.89 -6.95
N LYS A 139 -1.91 -4.26 -6.81
CA LYS A 139 -0.96 -4.60 -5.75
C LYS A 139 -1.36 -3.97 -4.42
N PHE A 140 -1.36 -4.77 -3.36
CA PHE A 140 -1.40 -4.27 -2.00
C PHE A 140 0.02 -3.98 -1.53
N ILE A 141 0.28 -2.75 -1.09
CA ILE A 141 1.59 -2.38 -0.52
C ILE A 141 1.63 -2.82 0.94
N GLY A 142 2.00 -4.07 1.14
CA GLY A 142 2.00 -4.75 2.43
C GLY A 142 2.08 -6.26 2.28
N PRO A 143 1.91 -7.02 3.37
CA PRO A 143 1.96 -8.49 3.35
C PRO A 143 0.76 -9.08 2.62
N ARG A 144 0.93 -10.31 2.12
CA ARG A 144 -0.19 -11.07 1.52
C ARG A 144 -1.22 -11.47 2.58
N GLY A 145 -2.48 -11.64 2.17
CA GLY A 145 -3.59 -11.98 3.06
C GLY A 145 -3.34 -13.20 3.97
N PRO A 146 -2.84 -14.34 3.49
CA PRO A 146 -2.52 -15.49 4.33
C PRO A 146 -1.47 -15.19 5.41
N ILE A 147 -0.44 -14.39 5.08
CA ILE A 147 0.59 -13.98 6.03
C ILE A 147 0.00 -13.03 7.08
N MET A 148 -0.82 -12.08 6.64
CA MET A 148 -1.52 -11.16 7.52
C MET A 148 -2.43 -11.90 8.50
N TYR A 149 -3.16 -12.89 8.04
CA TYR A 149 -4.01 -13.75 8.86
C TYR A 149 -3.20 -14.53 9.90
N ALA A 150 -2.10 -15.17 9.47
CA ALA A 150 -1.26 -15.99 10.33
C ALA A 150 -0.54 -15.17 11.42
N LEU A 151 -0.12 -13.93 11.11
CA LEU A 151 0.57 -13.06 12.05
C LEU A 151 -0.38 -12.17 12.87
N GLY A 152 -1.61 -11.95 12.41
CA GLY A 152 -2.62 -11.17 13.12
C GLY A 152 -3.23 -11.89 14.32
N ASP A 153 -3.24 -13.21 14.32
CA ASP A 153 -3.64 -14.01 15.49
C ASP A 153 -2.49 -14.13 16.47
N LYS A 154 -2.71 -13.72 17.72
CA LYS A 154 -1.66 -13.70 18.77
C LYS A 154 -1.10 -15.08 19.07
N ILE A 155 -1.93 -16.12 19.02
CA ILE A 155 -1.51 -17.50 19.31
C ILE A 155 -0.71 -18.03 18.12
N ALA A 156 -1.23 -17.88 16.90
CA ALA A 156 -0.55 -18.30 15.69
C ALA A 156 0.79 -17.60 15.52
N ALA A 157 0.86 -16.29 15.76
CA ALA A 157 2.09 -15.51 15.69
C ALA A 157 3.16 -16.01 16.67
N ASN A 158 2.76 -16.36 17.93
CA ASN A 158 3.66 -16.92 18.92
C ASN A 158 4.18 -18.32 18.50
N ILE A 159 3.32 -19.17 17.96
CA ILE A 159 3.70 -20.50 17.45
C ILE A 159 4.70 -20.37 16.28
N LEU A 160 4.41 -19.46 15.35
CA LEU A 160 5.31 -19.17 14.23
C LEU A 160 6.67 -18.66 14.70
N ALA A 161 6.70 -17.74 15.65
CA ALA A 161 7.94 -17.21 16.24
C ALA A 161 8.77 -18.31 16.89
N GLN A 162 8.14 -19.19 17.68
CA GLN A 162 8.80 -20.34 18.31
C GLN A 162 9.35 -21.32 17.26
N THR A 163 8.56 -21.64 16.23
CA THR A 163 8.97 -22.53 15.14
C THR A 163 10.16 -21.96 14.35
N ALA A 164 10.20 -20.64 14.20
CA ALA A 164 11.30 -19.94 13.54
C ALA A 164 12.54 -19.73 14.44
N GLY A 165 12.53 -20.23 15.68
CA GLY A 165 13.64 -20.09 16.61
C GLY A 165 13.84 -18.66 17.16
N VAL A 166 12.80 -17.82 17.05
CA VAL A 166 12.85 -16.47 17.62
C VAL A 166 12.78 -16.55 19.13
N SER A 167 13.70 -15.88 19.82
CA SER A 167 13.73 -15.82 21.28
C SER A 167 12.44 -15.19 21.80
N PHE A 168 11.74 -15.92 22.67
CA PHE A 168 10.48 -15.52 23.28
C PHE A 168 10.68 -15.21 24.75
N GLN A 169 10.28 -14.03 25.18
CA GLN A 169 10.18 -13.74 26.62
C GLN A 169 8.82 -14.24 27.13
N PRO A 170 8.79 -15.21 28.07
CA PRO A 170 7.54 -15.59 28.70
C PRO A 170 6.96 -14.37 29.43
N ARG A 171 5.66 -14.16 29.26
CA ARG A 171 4.93 -13.13 30.02
C ARG A 171 5.15 -13.33 31.52
N ALA A 172 5.21 -12.22 32.25
CA ALA A 172 5.30 -12.21 33.70
C ALA A 172 4.27 -13.15 34.36
N PRO A 173 4.58 -13.72 35.54
CA PRO A 173 3.95 -14.93 36.10
C PRO A 173 2.48 -14.86 36.52
N ASN A 174 1.74 -13.83 36.15
CA ASN A 174 0.32 -13.70 36.48
C ASN A 174 -0.63 -14.11 35.33
N CYS A 175 -0.14 -14.75 34.28
CA CYS A 175 -0.98 -15.38 33.28
C CYS A 175 -0.72 -16.89 33.32
N SER A 176 -1.67 -17.65 33.85
CA SER A 176 -1.63 -19.12 33.89
C SER A 176 -1.41 -19.68 32.52
N VAL A 177 -0.20 -20.10 32.24
CA VAL A 177 0.16 -20.76 30.98
C VAL A 177 -0.10 -22.24 31.15
N PHE A 178 -0.93 -22.81 30.33
CA PHE A 178 -1.01 -24.25 30.17
C PHE A 178 0.39 -24.79 29.85
N SER A 179 0.98 -25.50 30.79
CA SER A 179 2.18 -26.28 30.58
C SER A 179 1.82 -27.42 29.60
N ALA A 180 2.22 -27.30 28.35
CA ALA A 180 2.28 -28.45 27.46
C ALA A 180 3.56 -29.21 27.81
N THR A 181 3.46 -30.07 28.83
CA THR A 181 4.45 -31.09 29.11
C THR A 181 4.11 -32.32 28.25
N SER A 182 5.04 -32.73 27.42
CA SER A 182 5.31 -34.07 26.93
C SER A 182 4.19 -34.79 26.14
N ILE A 183 4.38 -34.96 24.86
CA ILE A 183 4.47 -36.32 24.24
C ILE A 183 5.59 -36.29 23.21
#